data_f8e2faf6baeb550d8d949d4022a7ed20
#
_entry.id   f8e2faf6baeb550d8d949d4022a7ed20
#
_cell.length_a   1.000
_cell.length_b   1.000
_cell.length_c   1.000
_cell.angle_alpha   90.00
_cell.angle_beta   90.00
_cell.angle_gamma   90.00
#
_symmetry.space_group_name_H-M   'P 1'
#
loop_
_entity.id
_entity.type
_entity.pdbx_description
1 polymer ?
#
loop_
_entity_poly.entity_id
_entity_poly.type
_entity_poly.pdbx_seq_one_letter_code
_entity_poly.pdbx_strand_id
1 'polypeptide(L)'
;MVKLFKSFLISLIFVVSFNSASNARDITLSMWTHNQLYVDYFNGYLEAVQAEFPDDNITFDFQVTPDMATNSLTAIATGSEHTDLLGIEISGFGLFMADDIIADNFVPLNDMYGDMSQWNPGKVAAWTHTDGNIYGIESEGCYMVYYYNPSILESYGKSVPKTWEEFMETGKILAKDGISMVLSELRFIGMYQQAGGKFFNEDGEFEMDEDLFMDILKYQ
;
A
#
# COMPACT_ATOMS: atom_id res chain seq x y z
N MET A 1 -36.49 78.65 30.87
CA MET A 1 -35.30 77.87 31.11
C MET A 1 -35.69 76.39 31.01
N VAL A 2 -35.44 75.79 29.85
CA VAL A 2 -35.80 74.40 29.55
C VAL A 2 -34.55 73.60 29.69
N LYS A 3 -34.52 72.69 30.68
CA LYS A 3 -33.41 71.71 30.81
C LYS A 3 -33.71 70.47 29.99
N LEU A 4 -32.99 70.31 28.93
CA LEU A 4 -32.97 69.06 28.14
C LEU A 4 -32.33 67.94 28.97
N PHE A 5 -33.14 66.94 29.30
CA PHE A 5 -32.61 65.64 29.77
C PHE A 5 -32.24 64.79 28.57
N LYS A 6 -30.96 64.60 28.35
CA LYS A 6 -30.49 63.61 27.40
C LYS A 6 -30.43 62.24 28.06
N SER A 7 -31.42 61.42 27.72
CA SER A 7 -31.37 60.00 28.06
C SER A 7 -30.37 59.28 27.21
N PHE A 8 -29.29 58.79 27.85
CA PHE A 8 -28.27 57.98 27.23
C PHE A 8 -28.80 56.51 27.25
N LEU A 9 -29.31 56.05 26.14
CA LEU A 9 -29.72 54.69 25.96
C LEU A 9 -28.44 53.85 25.66
N ILE A 10 -27.90 53.18 26.64
CA ILE A 10 -26.86 52.20 26.45
C ILE A 10 -27.50 50.93 25.92
N SER A 11 -27.41 50.71 24.61
CA SER A 11 -27.76 49.45 23.99
C SER A 11 -26.68 48.42 24.36
N LEU A 12 -26.98 47.60 25.34
CA LEU A 12 -26.20 46.44 25.68
C LEU A 12 -26.43 45.39 24.58
N ILE A 13 -25.51 45.35 23.58
CA ILE A 13 -25.48 44.29 22.59
C ILE A 13 -24.95 43.04 23.31
N PHE A 14 -25.87 42.18 23.69
CA PHE A 14 -25.54 40.82 24.14
C PHE A 14 -25.08 40.06 22.89
N VAL A 15 -23.77 40.00 22.66
CA VAL A 15 -23.19 39.04 21.70
C VAL A 15 -23.35 37.69 22.36
N VAL A 16 -24.42 37.02 22.04
CA VAL A 16 -24.56 35.59 22.34
C VAL A 16 -23.60 34.89 21.36
N SER A 17 -22.41 34.68 21.82
CA SER A 17 -21.50 33.71 21.16
C SER A 17 -22.20 32.35 21.28
N PHE A 18 -22.88 31.93 20.22
CA PHE A 18 -23.22 30.53 20.06
C PHE A 18 -21.89 29.83 19.92
N ASN A 19 -21.28 29.44 21.02
CA ASN A 19 -20.39 28.31 21.02
C ASN A 19 -21.26 27.12 20.60
N SER A 20 -21.34 26.84 19.32
CA SER A 20 -21.69 25.53 18.85
C SER A 20 -20.60 24.64 19.44
N ALA A 21 -20.87 24.07 20.61
CA ALA A 21 -20.09 22.92 21.02
C ALA A 21 -20.31 21.90 19.91
N SER A 22 -19.40 21.86 18.96
CA SER A 22 -19.27 20.72 18.08
C SER A 22 -19.05 19.56 19.03
N ASN A 23 -20.07 18.74 19.23
CA ASN A 23 -19.86 17.49 19.93
C ASN A 23 -18.96 16.68 19.00
N ALA A 24 -17.68 16.61 19.35
CA ALA A 24 -16.75 15.75 18.66
C ALA A 24 -17.38 14.36 18.57
N ARG A 25 -17.39 13.80 17.37
CA ARG A 25 -17.87 12.42 17.17
C ARG A 25 -16.76 11.48 17.57
N ASP A 26 -17.07 10.51 18.40
CA ASP A 26 -16.15 9.39 18.65
C ASP A 26 -16.26 8.42 17.47
N ILE A 27 -15.20 8.32 16.67
CA ILE A 27 -15.12 7.45 15.51
C ILE A 27 -14.03 6.42 15.77
N THR A 28 -14.42 5.16 15.83
CA THR A 28 -13.47 4.05 15.87
C THR A 28 -13.47 3.35 14.51
N LEU A 29 -12.33 3.37 13.83
CA LEU A 29 -12.14 2.67 12.57
C LEU A 29 -11.50 1.31 12.85
N SER A 30 -12.22 0.26 12.49
CA SER A 30 -11.68 -1.09 12.57
C SER A 30 -10.77 -1.39 11.38
N MET A 31 -9.66 -2.09 11.62
CA MET A 31 -8.74 -2.49 10.56
C MET A 31 -8.25 -3.91 10.76
N TRP A 32 -8.43 -4.75 9.76
CA TRP A 32 -7.77 -6.04 9.69
C TRP A 32 -6.50 -5.94 8.84
N THR A 33 -5.40 -6.47 9.36
CA THR A 33 -4.11 -6.47 8.64
C THR A 33 -3.33 -7.76 8.90
N HIS A 34 -2.41 -8.08 8.01
CA HIS A 34 -1.57 -9.26 8.12
C HIS A 34 -0.28 -8.99 8.93
N ASN A 35 0.07 -7.73 9.20
CA ASN A 35 1.36 -7.38 9.76
C ASN A 35 1.27 -6.26 10.80
N GLN A 36 1.95 -6.46 11.94
CA GLN A 36 2.04 -5.49 13.02
C GLN A 36 2.63 -4.14 12.57
N LEU A 37 3.49 -4.12 11.55
CA LEU A 37 4.08 -2.87 11.04
C LEU A 37 3.02 -1.88 10.56
N TYR A 38 1.90 -2.34 10.03
CA TYR A 38 0.79 -1.45 9.62
C TYR A 38 0.10 -0.83 10.83
N VAL A 39 -0.05 -1.58 11.92
CA VAL A 39 -0.59 -1.03 13.18
C VAL A 39 0.30 0.11 13.69
N ASP A 40 1.61 -0.10 13.70
CA ASP A 40 2.58 0.89 14.14
C ASP A 40 2.58 2.12 13.21
N TYR A 41 2.45 1.88 11.89
CA TYR A 41 2.35 2.94 10.89
C TYR A 41 1.10 3.81 11.10
N PHE A 42 -0.09 3.22 11.18
CA PHE A 42 -1.33 3.97 11.37
C PHE A 42 -1.37 4.70 12.71
N ASN A 43 -0.89 4.07 13.79
CA ASN A 43 -0.77 4.73 15.08
C ASN A 43 0.23 5.90 15.05
N GLY A 44 1.31 5.77 14.29
CA GLY A 44 2.29 6.84 14.11
C GLY A 44 1.75 8.07 13.39
N TYR A 45 0.72 7.91 12.58
CA TYR A 45 0.08 9.01 11.83
C TYR A 45 -1.24 9.49 12.45
N LEU A 46 -1.69 8.91 13.56
CA LEU A 46 -2.99 9.25 14.18
C LEU A 46 -3.09 10.74 14.54
N GLU A 47 -2.01 11.35 15.04
CA GLU A 47 -1.99 12.78 15.36
C GLU A 47 -2.21 13.64 14.11
N ALA A 48 -1.62 13.28 12.98
CA ALA A 48 -1.81 13.99 11.71
C ALA A 48 -3.24 13.81 11.19
N VAL A 49 -3.80 12.61 11.28
CA VAL A 49 -5.20 12.35 10.92
C VAL A 49 -6.13 13.16 11.81
N GLN A 50 -5.88 13.19 13.12
CA GLN A 50 -6.69 13.97 14.06
C GLN A 50 -6.65 15.49 13.77
N ALA A 51 -5.50 16.00 13.27
CA ALA A 51 -5.37 17.41 12.90
C ALA A 51 -6.21 17.78 11.66
N GLU A 52 -6.39 16.85 10.73
CA GLU A 52 -7.26 17.05 9.55
C GLU A 52 -8.76 16.97 9.90
N PHE A 53 -9.11 16.29 10.99
CA PHE A 53 -10.49 16.12 11.45
C PHE A 53 -10.65 16.64 12.90
N PRO A 54 -10.52 17.97 13.12
CA PRO A 54 -10.46 18.53 14.47
C PRO A 54 -11.77 18.41 15.27
N ASP A 55 -12.88 18.20 14.58
CA ASP A 55 -14.22 18.07 15.16
C ASP A 55 -14.57 16.62 15.52
N ASP A 56 -13.68 15.66 15.23
CA ASP A 56 -13.88 14.24 15.49
C ASP A 56 -12.80 13.70 16.43
N ASN A 57 -13.13 12.68 17.21
CA ASN A 57 -12.18 11.91 18.01
C ASN A 57 -11.97 10.56 17.36
N ILE A 58 -10.87 10.43 16.58
CA ILE A 58 -10.61 9.26 15.75
C ILE A 58 -9.70 8.29 16.51
N THR A 59 -10.09 7.03 16.53
CA THR A 59 -9.31 5.91 17.08
C THR A 59 -9.30 4.75 16.10
N PHE A 60 -8.34 3.84 16.26
CA PHE A 60 -8.27 2.61 15.49
C PHE A 60 -8.45 1.39 16.39
N ASP A 61 -9.16 0.39 15.87
CA ASP A 61 -9.24 -0.96 16.44
C ASP A 61 -8.63 -1.95 15.45
N PHE A 62 -7.49 -2.55 15.82
CA PHE A 62 -6.71 -3.40 14.94
C PHE A 62 -6.85 -4.88 15.26
N GLN A 63 -7.03 -5.68 14.23
CA GLN A 63 -6.86 -7.13 14.29
C GLN A 63 -5.74 -7.56 13.34
N VAL A 64 -4.69 -8.15 13.91
CA VAL A 64 -3.57 -8.68 13.12
C VAL A 64 -3.76 -10.18 12.94
N THR A 65 -3.92 -10.62 11.70
CA THR A 65 -4.09 -12.04 11.35
C THR A 65 -3.55 -12.31 9.94
N PRO A 66 -2.76 -13.38 9.74
CA PRO A 66 -2.29 -13.74 8.40
C PRO A 66 -3.43 -14.15 7.46
N ASP A 67 -4.55 -14.62 8.02
CA ASP A 67 -5.70 -15.13 7.26
C ASP A 67 -6.73 -14.05 6.94
N MET A 68 -6.38 -12.78 7.05
CA MET A 68 -7.34 -11.68 6.94
C MET A 68 -8.08 -11.63 5.59
N ALA A 69 -7.42 -11.99 4.48
CA ALA A 69 -8.08 -12.03 3.17
C ALA A 69 -9.20 -13.09 3.14
N THR A 70 -8.91 -14.30 3.64
CA THR A 70 -9.90 -15.38 3.74
C THR A 70 -11.02 -15.02 4.71
N ASN A 71 -10.69 -14.40 5.84
CA ASN A 71 -11.68 -13.97 6.83
C ASN A 71 -12.61 -12.89 6.23
N SER A 72 -12.04 -11.93 5.50
CA SER A 72 -12.78 -10.89 4.81
C SER A 72 -13.74 -11.45 3.76
N LEU A 73 -13.27 -12.33 2.88
CA LEU A 73 -14.12 -13.00 1.88
C LEU A 73 -15.23 -13.84 2.56
N THR A 74 -14.93 -14.48 3.67
CA THR A 74 -15.91 -15.25 4.43
C THR A 74 -16.97 -14.32 5.04
N ALA A 75 -16.57 -13.18 5.60
CA ALA A 75 -17.50 -12.18 6.14
C ALA A 75 -18.42 -11.64 5.05
N ILE A 76 -17.89 -11.29 3.88
CA ILE A 76 -18.66 -10.85 2.71
C ILE A 76 -19.65 -11.94 2.29
N ALA A 77 -19.19 -13.17 2.11
CA ALA A 77 -20.04 -14.28 1.65
C ALA A 77 -21.16 -14.65 2.62
N THR A 78 -20.96 -14.44 3.92
CA THR A 78 -21.94 -14.76 4.97
C THR A 78 -22.79 -13.56 5.37
N GLY A 79 -22.50 -12.34 4.89
CA GLY A 79 -23.13 -11.11 5.33
C GLY A 79 -22.83 -10.79 6.80
N SER A 80 -21.69 -11.26 7.31
CA SER A 80 -21.23 -10.97 8.68
C SER A 80 -20.59 -9.60 8.76
N GLU A 81 -20.38 -9.13 10.00
CA GLU A 81 -19.67 -7.88 10.25
C GLU A 81 -18.27 -7.91 9.63
N HIS A 82 -17.92 -6.82 8.94
CA HIS A 82 -16.68 -6.63 8.24
C HIS A 82 -15.91 -5.44 8.82
N THR A 83 -14.62 -5.37 8.57
CA THR A 83 -13.77 -4.25 8.98
C THR A 83 -13.96 -3.02 8.08
N ASP A 84 -13.75 -1.81 8.63
CA ASP A 84 -13.80 -0.57 7.85
C ASP A 84 -12.61 -0.44 6.90
N LEU A 85 -11.43 -0.91 7.33
CA LEU A 85 -10.18 -0.88 6.57
C LEU A 85 -9.57 -2.28 6.47
N LEU A 86 -9.07 -2.62 5.28
CA LEU A 86 -8.42 -3.90 5.01
C LEU A 86 -6.98 -3.68 4.54
N GLY A 87 -6.02 -4.03 5.39
CA GLY A 87 -4.59 -3.97 5.06
C GLY A 87 -4.12 -5.25 4.41
N ILE A 88 -4.29 -5.38 3.10
CA ILE A 88 -4.09 -6.60 2.33
C ILE A 88 -2.80 -6.56 1.50
N GLU A 89 -2.13 -7.70 1.38
CA GLU A 89 -1.08 -7.88 0.38
C GLU A 89 -1.66 -7.96 -1.03
N ILE A 90 -0.92 -7.44 -2.01
CA ILE A 90 -1.32 -7.48 -3.41
C ILE A 90 -1.62 -8.89 -3.92
N SER A 91 -0.92 -9.90 -3.41
CA SER A 91 -1.14 -11.31 -3.73
C SER A 91 -2.53 -11.81 -3.32
N GLY A 92 -3.07 -11.28 -2.22
CA GLY A 92 -4.41 -11.61 -1.73
C GLY A 92 -5.51 -10.77 -2.37
N PHE A 93 -5.17 -9.57 -2.85
CA PHE A 93 -6.14 -8.63 -3.43
C PHE A 93 -6.82 -9.19 -4.68
N GLY A 94 -6.09 -9.97 -5.49
CA GLY A 94 -6.64 -10.60 -6.70
C GLY A 94 -7.89 -11.46 -6.44
N LEU A 95 -8.05 -12.01 -5.24
CA LEU A 95 -9.24 -12.81 -4.88
C LEU A 95 -10.52 -11.96 -4.81
N PHE A 96 -10.39 -10.67 -4.52
CA PHE A 96 -11.52 -9.73 -4.44
C PHE A 96 -11.90 -9.16 -5.80
N MET A 97 -11.01 -9.28 -6.79
CA MET A 97 -11.25 -8.82 -8.16
C MET A 97 -12.14 -9.76 -8.96
N ALA A 98 -12.38 -10.98 -8.45
CA ALA A 98 -13.24 -11.95 -9.11
C ALA A 98 -14.73 -11.62 -8.90
N ASP A 99 -15.55 -11.83 -9.91
CA ASP A 99 -17.02 -11.78 -9.83
C ASP A 99 -17.58 -10.48 -9.18
N ASP A 100 -16.94 -9.34 -9.42
CA ASP A 100 -17.33 -8.02 -8.90
C ASP A 100 -17.38 -7.93 -7.37
N ILE A 101 -16.79 -8.86 -6.62
CA ILE A 101 -16.80 -8.89 -5.15
C ILE A 101 -16.34 -7.53 -4.60
N ILE A 102 -15.27 -6.97 -5.19
CA ILE A 102 -14.73 -5.70 -4.70
C ILE A 102 -15.65 -4.53 -5.01
N ALA A 103 -16.24 -4.50 -6.20
CA ALA A 103 -17.14 -3.43 -6.63
C ALA A 103 -18.43 -3.38 -5.80
N ASP A 104 -18.90 -4.53 -5.35
CA ASP A 104 -20.13 -4.65 -4.56
C ASP A 104 -19.92 -4.35 -3.07
N ASN A 105 -18.69 -4.49 -2.54
CA ASN A 105 -18.45 -4.44 -1.09
C ASN A 105 -17.47 -3.37 -0.64
N PHE A 106 -16.73 -2.72 -1.55
CA PHE A 106 -15.73 -1.72 -1.21
C PHE A 106 -16.02 -0.37 -1.86
N VAL A 107 -15.55 0.69 -1.24
CA VAL A 107 -15.70 2.06 -1.73
C VAL A 107 -14.62 2.36 -2.77
N PRO A 108 -14.96 2.90 -3.95
CA PRO A 108 -13.99 3.41 -4.90
C PRO A 108 -13.15 4.55 -4.31
N LEU A 109 -11.84 4.51 -4.55
CA LEU A 109 -10.88 5.47 -4.00
C LEU A 109 -10.33 6.46 -5.04
N ASN A 110 -10.93 6.53 -6.23
CA ASN A 110 -10.48 7.39 -7.32
C ASN A 110 -10.25 8.84 -6.90
N ASP A 111 -11.20 9.41 -6.15
CA ASP A 111 -11.11 10.80 -5.70
C ASP A 111 -9.99 11.03 -4.67
N MET A 112 -9.57 9.99 -3.96
CA MET A 112 -8.49 10.06 -2.96
C MET A 112 -7.10 10.11 -3.59
N TYR A 113 -6.95 9.62 -4.81
CA TYR A 113 -5.67 9.64 -5.52
C TYR A 113 -5.27 11.04 -6.01
N GLY A 114 -6.23 11.93 -6.24
CA GLY A 114 -5.98 13.29 -6.68
C GLY A 114 -5.20 13.33 -8.00
N ASP A 115 -4.02 13.96 -7.98
CA ASP A 115 -3.16 14.04 -9.16
C ASP A 115 -2.46 12.70 -9.44
N MET A 116 -2.98 11.96 -10.40
CA MET A 116 -2.48 10.64 -10.81
C MET A 116 -1.03 10.67 -11.31
N SER A 117 -0.50 11.83 -11.73
CA SER A 117 0.89 11.94 -12.21
C SER A 117 1.93 11.69 -11.11
N GLN A 118 1.53 11.78 -9.86
CA GLN A 118 2.39 11.53 -8.69
C GLN A 118 2.52 10.05 -8.33
N TRP A 119 1.69 9.21 -8.92
CA TRP A 119 1.62 7.78 -8.61
C TRP A 119 2.32 6.93 -9.67
N ASN A 120 2.92 5.82 -9.25
CA ASN A 120 3.46 4.85 -10.19
C ASN A 120 2.30 4.12 -10.91
N PRO A 121 2.18 4.23 -12.25
CA PRO A 121 1.04 3.65 -12.97
C PRO A 121 0.91 2.13 -12.78
N GLY A 122 2.04 1.41 -12.70
CA GLY A 122 2.03 -0.03 -12.48
C GLY A 122 1.52 -0.43 -11.10
N LYS A 123 1.73 0.44 -10.10
CA LYS A 123 1.19 0.23 -8.75
C LYS A 123 -0.30 0.51 -8.70
N VAL A 124 -0.76 1.57 -9.33
CA VAL A 124 -2.19 1.89 -9.41
C VAL A 124 -2.96 0.82 -10.18
N ALA A 125 -2.41 0.36 -11.30
CA ALA A 125 -3.05 -0.67 -12.13
C ALA A 125 -3.35 -1.96 -11.34
N ALA A 126 -2.50 -2.31 -10.37
CA ALA A 126 -2.70 -3.50 -9.54
C ALA A 126 -3.94 -3.40 -8.61
N TRP A 127 -4.41 -2.19 -8.32
CA TRP A 127 -5.59 -1.91 -7.49
C TRP A 127 -6.80 -1.45 -8.30
N THR A 128 -6.69 -1.44 -9.63
CA THR A 128 -7.74 -1.00 -10.54
C THR A 128 -8.55 -2.19 -11.03
N HIS A 129 -9.85 -2.16 -10.80
CA HIS A 129 -10.80 -3.16 -11.27
C HIS A 129 -11.22 -2.90 -12.73
N THR A 130 -11.82 -3.90 -13.37
CA THR A 130 -12.28 -3.85 -14.77
C THR A 130 -13.36 -2.80 -15.03
N ASP A 131 -14.06 -2.34 -13.99
CA ASP A 131 -15.02 -1.23 -14.05
C ASP A 131 -14.35 0.16 -14.15
N GLY A 132 -13.00 0.22 -14.08
CA GLY A 132 -12.20 1.44 -14.10
C GLY A 132 -12.02 2.12 -12.74
N ASN A 133 -12.57 1.56 -11.68
CA ASN A 133 -12.42 2.08 -10.33
C ASN A 133 -11.18 1.52 -9.63
N ILE A 134 -10.61 2.32 -8.74
CA ILE A 134 -9.45 1.97 -7.91
C ILE A 134 -9.96 1.67 -6.50
N TYR A 135 -9.67 0.48 -6.00
CA TYR A 135 -10.18 0.01 -4.70
C TYR A 135 -9.09 -0.18 -3.64
N GLY A 136 -7.86 0.19 -3.92
CA GLY A 136 -6.78 0.11 -2.95
C GLY A 136 -5.76 1.23 -3.14
N ILE A 137 -5.04 1.54 -2.07
CA ILE A 137 -3.92 2.47 -2.07
C ILE A 137 -2.67 1.72 -1.67
N GLU A 138 -1.63 1.81 -2.49
CA GLU A 138 -0.33 1.25 -2.16
C GLU A 138 0.29 2.01 -1.00
N SER A 139 0.56 1.31 0.10
CA SER A 139 1.18 1.90 1.29
C SER A 139 2.69 1.91 1.22
N GLU A 140 3.30 1.09 0.35
CA GLU A 140 4.74 0.94 0.24
C GLU A 140 5.19 0.58 -1.17
N GLY A 141 6.40 1.01 -1.54
CA GLY A 141 7.04 0.63 -2.79
C GLY A 141 8.10 -0.45 -2.55
N CYS A 142 7.76 -1.71 -2.81
CA CYS A 142 8.74 -2.78 -2.77
C CYS A 142 9.55 -2.80 -4.06
N TYR A 143 10.87 -2.67 -3.94
CA TYR A 143 11.80 -2.75 -5.06
C TYR A 143 12.76 -3.91 -4.87
N MET A 144 13.06 -4.59 -5.96
CA MET A 144 14.18 -5.54 -5.96
C MET A 144 15.47 -4.74 -5.98
N VAL A 145 16.33 -4.98 -4.98
CA VAL A 145 17.62 -4.33 -4.86
C VAL A 145 18.72 -5.36 -4.66
N TYR A 146 19.90 -5.06 -5.13
CA TYR A 146 21.08 -5.87 -4.93
C TYR A 146 21.92 -5.28 -3.80
N TYR A 147 21.98 -5.99 -2.68
CA TYR A 147 22.86 -5.66 -1.57
C TYR A 147 24.21 -6.33 -1.76
N TYR A 148 25.28 -5.58 -1.60
CA TYR A 148 26.63 -6.11 -1.72
C TYR A 148 27.56 -5.54 -0.65
N ASN A 149 28.61 -6.30 -0.33
CA ASN A 149 29.69 -5.83 0.52
C ASN A 149 30.86 -5.40 -0.37
N PRO A 150 31.17 -4.09 -0.45
CA PRO A 150 32.21 -3.59 -1.33
C PRO A 150 33.59 -4.16 -0.97
N SER A 151 33.92 -4.29 0.30
CA SER A 151 35.22 -4.81 0.74
C SER A 151 35.47 -6.26 0.33
N ILE A 152 34.41 -7.09 0.28
CA ILE A 152 34.52 -8.45 -0.21
C ILE A 152 34.83 -8.42 -1.70
N LEU A 153 34.05 -7.72 -2.51
CA LEU A 153 34.29 -7.63 -3.95
C LEU A 153 35.70 -7.10 -4.28
N GLU A 154 36.11 -6.03 -3.61
CA GLU A 154 37.45 -5.44 -3.77
C GLU A 154 38.57 -6.41 -3.42
N SER A 155 38.43 -7.22 -2.38
CA SER A 155 39.45 -8.22 -1.99
C SER A 155 39.68 -9.31 -3.07
N TYR A 156 38.69 -9.53 -3.94
CA TYR A 156 38.78 -10.41 -5.09
C TYR A 156 39.07 -9.68 -6.42
N GLY A 157 39.32 -8.36 -6.34
CA GLY A 157 39.54 -7.53 -7.52
C GLY A 157 38.32 -7.44 -8.42
N LYS A 158 37.11 -7.55 -7.83
CA LYS A 158 35.86 -7.51 -8.53
C LYS A 158 35.12 -6.19 -8.25
N SER A 159 34.41 -5.71 -9.27
CA SER A 159 33.40 -4.66 -9.13
C SER A 159 32.02 -5.26 -8.97
N VAL A 160 31.05 -4.42 -8.66
CA VAL A 160 29.63 -4.81 -8.59
C VAL A 160 29.19 -5.33 -9.96
N PRO A 161 28.68 -6.57 -10.07
CA PRO A 161 28.19 -7.14 -11.31
C PRO A 161 27.06 -6.29 -11.91
N LYS A 162 27.06 -6.09 -13.22
CA LYS A 162 26.05 -5.35 -13.95
C LYS A 162 25.18 -6.25 -14.83
N THR A 163 25.64 -7.48 -15.07
CA THR A 163 24.89 -8.49 -15.83
C THR A 163 24.80 -9.78 -15.04
N TRP A 164 23.90 -10.65 -15.43
CA TRP A 164 23.75 -11.97 -14.81
C TRP A 164 24.99 -12.85 -15.03
N GLU A 165 25.64 -12.73 -16.20
CA GLU A 165 26.89 -13.44 -16.50
C GLU A 165 27.99 -13.00 -15.54
N GLU A 166 28.19 -11.70 -15.35
CA GLU A 166 29.18 -11.15 -14.40
C GLU A 166 28.88 -11.60 -12.97
N PHE A 167 27.57 -11.64 -12.58
CA PHE A 167 27.13 -12.13 -11.29
C PHE A 167 27.52 -13.60 -11.10
N MET A 168 27.23 -14.46 -12.07
CA MET A 168 27.56 -15.89 -12.03
C MET A 168 29.07 -16.14 -12.01
N GLU A 169 29.84 -15.40 -12.81
CA GLU A 169 31.31 -15.52 -12.82
C GLU A 169 31.90 -15.10 -11.48
N THR A 170 31.45 -13.99 -10.93
CA THR A 170 31.92 -13.52 -9.62
C THR A 170 31.54 -14.52 -8.54
N GLY A 171 30.30 -15.00 -8.53
CA GLY A 171 29.83 -16.02 -7.59
C GLY A 171 30.66 -17.29 -7.62
N LYS A 172 31.03 -17.82 -8.81
CA LYS A 172 31.90 -19.00 -8.95
C LYS A 172 33.31 -18.77 -8.38
N ILE A 173 33.81 -17.54 -8.41
CA ILE A 173 35.12 -17.20 -7.83
C ILE A 173 35.03 -17.17 -6.31
N LEU A 174 34.03 -16.45 -5.75
CA LEU A 174 33.84 -16.28 -4.32
C LEU A 174 33.50 -17.61 -3.64
N ALA A 175 32.73 -18.46 -4.31
CA ALA A 175 32.35 -19.78 -3.81
C ALA A 175 33.50 -20.71 -3.50
N LYS A 176 34.67 -20.53 -4.13
CA LYS A 176 35.90 -21.33 -3.86
C LYS A 176 36.40 -21.13 -2.42
N ASP A 177 36.12 -19.96 -1.85
CA ASP A 177 36.46 -19.59 -0.49
C ASP A 177 35.26 -19.61 0.47
N GLY A 178 34.19 -20.28 0.05
CA GLY A 178 32.97 -20.45 0.88
C GLY A 178 32.08 -19.20 0.97
N ILE A 179 32.30 -18.21 0.11
CA ILE A 179 31.47 -17.00 0.06
C ILE A 179 30.39 -17.19 -1.01
N SER A 180 29.14 -17.21 -0.58
CA SER A 180 28.01 -17.37 -1.49
C SER A 180 27.46 -16.02 -1.92
N MET A 181 27.27 -15.85 -3.23
CA MET A 181 26.39 -14.82 -3.77
C MET A 181 25.02 -15.45 -3.94
N VAL A 182 24.05 -15.00 -3.15
CA VAL A 182 22.73 -15.63 -3.04
C VAL A 182 21.65 -14.65 -3.46
N LEU A 183 20.75 -15.12 -4.29
CA LEU A 183 19.40 -14.58 -4.38
C LEU A 183 18.60 -15.24 -3.27
N SER A 184 18.02 -14.47 -2.35
CA SER A 184 17.34 -15.00 -1.16
C SER A 184 16.18 -15.94 -1.48
N GLU A 185 15.61 -15.81 -2.67
CA GLU A 185 14.58 -16.69 -3.24
C GLU A 185 14.76 -16.70 -4.75
N LEU A 186 14.38 -17.81 -5.35
CA LEU A 186 14.34 -17.91 -6.80
C LEU A 186 13.42 -16.86 -7.39
N ARG A 187 14.03 -15.87 -7.98
CA ARG A 187 13.30 -14.80 -8.65
C ARG A 187 13.32 -15.01 -10.16
N PHE A 188 13.23 -16.26 -10.61
CA PHE A 188 13.17 -16.56 -12.05
C PHE A 188 12.02 -15.83 -12.73
N ILE A 189 10.86 -15.63 -12.03
CA ILE A 189 9.76 -14.80 -12.51
C ILE A 189 10.26 -13.37 -12.77
N GLY A 190 10.93 -12.77 -11.79
CA GLY A 190 11.49 -11.42 -11.94
C GLY A 190 12.56 -11.33 -13.03
N MET A 191 13.42 -12.34 -13.15
CA MET A 191 14.42 -12.43 -14.23
C MET A 191 13.77 -12.57 -15.61
N TYR A 192 12.72 -13.40 -15.71
CA TYR A 192 11.94 -13.58 -16.93
C TYR A 192 11.28 -12.27 -17.37
N GLN A 193 10.62 -11.58 -16.44
CA GLN A 193 10.02 -10.27 -16.71
C GLN A 193 11.07 -9.20 -17.05
N GLN A 194 12.22 -9.20 -16.38
CA GLN A 194 13.35 -8.31 -16.69
C GLN A 194 13.90 -8.52 -18.10
N ALA A 195 13.89 -9.76 -18.59
CA ALA A 195 14.25 -10.11 -19.95
C ALA A 195 13.15 -9.80 -20.99
N GLY A 196 12.02 -9.24 -20.58
CA GLY A 196 10.91 -8.88 -21.45
C GLY A 196 9.80 -9.94 -21.54
N GLY A 197 9.92 -11.04 -20.80
CA GLY A 197 8.91 -12.10 -20.76
C GLY A 197 7.62 -11.62 -20.07
N LYS A 198 6.51 -12.12 -20.57
CA LYS A 198 5.15 -11.88 -20.02
C LYS A 198 4.51 -13.23 -19.80
N PHE A 199 3.62 -13.32 -18.80
CA PHE A 199 2.84 -14.53 -18.53
C PHE A 199 1.43 -14.45 -19.10
N PHE A 200 0.98 -13.25 -19.46
CA PHE A 200 -0.35 -13.02 -20.01
C PHE A 200 -0.26 -12.08 -21.22
N ASN A 201 -1.08 -12.33 -22.23
CA ASN A 201 -1.24 -11.46 -23.39
C ASN A 201 -2.16 -10.26 -23.06
N GLU A 202 -2.45 -9.45 -24.08
CA GLU A 202 -3.30 -8.26 -23.92
C GLU A 202 -4.76 -8.60 -23.64
N ASP A 203 -5.18 -9.82 -23.98
CA ASP A 203 -6.55 -10.32 -23.72
C ASP A 203 -6.67 -10.99 -22.32
N GLY A 204 -5.56 -11.04 -21.55
CA GLY A 204 -5.52 -11.66 -20.22
C GLY A 204 -5.38 -13.18 -20.27
N GLU A 205 -5.15 -13.78 -21.43
CA GLU A 205 -4.92 -15.22 -21.57
C GLU A 205 -3.46 -15.56 -21.23
N PHE A 206 -3.25 -16.72 -20.61
CA PHE A 206 -1.91 -17.18 -20.28
C PHE A 206 -1.10 -17.45 -21.55
N GLU A 207 -0.02 -16.72 -21.71
CA GLU A 207 0.91 -16.84 -22.83
C GLU A 207 2.34 -16.61 -22.33
N MET A 208 3.14 -17.67 -22.30
CA MET A 208 4.53 -17.63 -21.83
C MET A 208 5.48 -18.01 -22.95
N ASP A 209 6.56 -17.24 -23.11
CA ASP A 209 7.69 -17.62 -23.96
C ASP A 209 8.51 -18.70 -23.25
N GLU A 210 8.25 -19.95 -23.63
CA GLU A 210 8.87 -21.13 -23.03
C GLU A 210 10.38 -21.16 -23.24
N ASP A 211 10.87 -20.76 -24.41
CA ASP A 211 12.29 -20.75 -24.73
C ASP A 211 13.04 -19.74 -23.84
N LEU A 212 12.52 -18.52 -23.73
CA LEU A 212 13.05 -17.50 -22.83
C LEU A 212 13.00 -17.96 -21.37
N PHE A 213 11.88 -18.58 -20.95
CA PHE A 213 11.74 -19.09 -19.60
C PHE A 213 12.78 -20.19 -19.29
N MET A 214 12.98 -21.12 -20.22
CA MET A 214 14.01 -22.17 -20.10
C MET A 214 15.42 -21.59 -20.07
N ASP A 215 15.69 -20.52 -20.81
CA ASP A 215 16.98 -19.83 -20.76
C ASP A 215 17.24 -19.17 -19.39
N ILE A 216 16.21 -18.62 -18.76
CA ILE A 216 16.29 -18.05 -17.41
C ILE A 216 16.57 -19.13 -16.35
N LEU A 217 16.01 -20.32 -16.51
CA LEU A 217 16.24 -21.42 -15.57
C LEU A 217 17.70 -21.91 -15.52
N LYS A 218 18.53 -21.56 -16.51
CA LYS A 218 19.98 -21.86 -16.48
C LYS A 218 20.74 -21.10 -15.39
N TYR A 219 20.15 -20.04 -14.82
CA TYR A 219 20.75 -19.24 -13.76
C TYR A 219 20.41 -19.73 -12.35
N GLN A 220 19.81 -20.89 -12.19
CA GLN A 220 19.47 -21.50 -10.89
C GLN A 220 20.62 -22.29 -10.24
#